data_27f16e374d47cb812c2b033bde7351d8
#
_entry.id   27f16e374d47cb812c2b033bde7351d8
#
_cell.length_a   1.000
_cell.length_b   1.000
_cell.length_c   1.000
_cell.angle_alpha   90.00
_cell.angle_beta   90.00
_cell.angle_gamma   90.00
#
_symmetry.space_group_name_H-M   'P 1'
#
loop_
_entity.id
_entity.type
_entity.pdbx_description
1 polymer ?
#
loop_
_entity_poly.entity_id
_entity_poly.type
_entity_poly.pdbx_seq_one_letter_code
_entity_poly.pdbx_strand_id
1 'polypeptide(L)'
;SYGDKFDVDAIKRLKLEPRIVFNYDGTMKDGRYKGLKIKEAREKIFSDLKERELIIAKENIIHTVNVHDKCGTEIEFLPTDQWFIKILDKKKEFLQYGKKIKWHPEYMQKRYENWINGLEWDWIISRDRHFGVPIPVWQCIECSSIILPDKKELPIDPMKVKKICQKCKKQAEPETEVFDTWATSSLTPQIASSLVKGRLKIPYSLRPQGHDIIRTWAFYTIVKAFYHEENIPWNDVIISGFVKLKGEKMSKSKGIVINPKQVVDEYGADAIRFWAAGSKLGEDLDYKEEDVLTGKRFIHKLWNASNFVFMNLKDFDGEEPEKKELIDELFLQKLDLLTNSVTKNFEDY
;
A
#
# COMPACT_ATOMS: atom_id res chain seq x y z
N SER A 1 14.83 -22.01 -20.43
CA SER A 1 14.08 -20.75 -20.36
C SER A 1 13.25 -20.73 -19.09
N TYR A 2 13.00 -19.56 -18.58
CA TYR A 2 12.01 -19.39 -17.53
C TYR A 2 10.64 -19.26 -18.21
N GLY A 3 9.96 -20.37 -18.46
CA GLY A 3 8.65 -20.33 -19.11
C GLY A 3 7.55 -19.86 -18.16
N ASP A 4 7.62 -20.31 -16.91
CA ASP A 4 6.66 -19.94 -15.86
C ASP A 4 7.28 -20.07 -14.45
N LYS A 5 6.46 -19.92 -13.39
CA LYS A 5 6.90 -20.06 -12.00
C LYS A 5 7.45 -21.46 -11.70
N PHE A 6 6.88 -22.51 -12.27
CA PHE A 6 7.30 -23.89 -12.01
C PHE A 6 8.71 -24.16 -12.57
N ASP A 7 9.02 -23.59 -13.75
CA ASP A 7 10.36 -23.63 -14.33
C ASP A 7 11.38 -22.93 -13.43
N VAL A 8 11.04 -21.74 -12.92
CA VAL A 8 11.90 -20.98 -11.99
C VAL A 8 12.15 -21.78 -10.70
N ASP A 9 11.13 -22.40 -10.14
CA ASP A 9 11.24 -23.22 -8.93
C ASP A 9 12.06 -24.51 -9.18
N ALA A 10 11.91 -25.14 -10.34
CA ALA A 10 12.71 -26.29 -10.76
C ALA A 10 14.20 -25.91 -10.92
N ILE A 11 14.50 -24.80 -11.58
CA ILE A 11 15.86 -24.28 -11.75
C ILE A 11 16.50 -24.02 -10.39
N LYS A 12 15.80 -23.35 -9.46
CA LYS A 12 16.28 -23.09 -8.08
C LYS A 12 16.55 -24.40 -7.31
N ARG A 13 15.60 -25.34 -7.34
CA ARG A 13 15.69 -26.63 -6.64
C ARG A 13 16.83 -27.48 -7.17
N LEU A 14 17.03 -27.51 -8.49
CA LEU A 14 18.06 -28.31 -9.14
C LEU A 14 19.41 -27.56 -9.24
N LYS A 15 19.47 -26.29 -8.76
CA LYS A 15 20.66 -25.43 -8.82
C LYS A 15 21.24 -25.33 -10.23
N LEU A 16 20.37 -25.22 -11.23
CA LEU A 16 20.78 -25.06 -12.63
C LEU A 16 21.12 -23.59 -12.92
N GLU A 17 22.09 -23.38 -13.79
CA GLU A 17 22.36 -22.04 -14.34
C GLU A 17 21.42 -21.73 -15.50
N PRO A 18 20.57 -20.69 -15.40
CA PRO A 18 19.65 -20.33 -16.46
C PRO A 18 20.41 -19.70 -17.64
N ARG A 19 20.12 -20.15 -18.85
CA ARG A 19 20.62 -19.50 -20.06
C ARG A 19 19.68 -18.37 -20.46
N ILE A 20 20.14 -17.13 -20.36
CA ILE A 20 19.39 -15.94 -20.78
C ILE A 20 19.46 -15.82 -22.30
N VAL A 21 18.32 -15.91 -22.98
CA VAL A 21 18.22 -15.92 -24.44
C VAL A 21 17.63 -14.64 -25.03
N PHE A 22 17.15 -13.71 -24.21
CA PHE A 22 16.58 -12.42 -24.64
C PHE A 22 17.03 -11.27 -23.75
N ASN A 23 16.95 -10.06 -24.30
CA ASN A 23 17.28 -8.81 -23.63
C ASN A 23 16.10 -8.26 -22.84
N TYR A 24 16.33 -7.25 -22.00
CA TYR A 24 15.29 -6.56 -21.21
C TYR A 24 14.20 -5.91 -22.07
N ASP A 25 14.50 -5.56 -23.31
CA ASP A 25 13.53 -5.00 -24.27
C ASP A 25 12.66 -6.06 -24.98
N GLY A 26 12.82 -7.34 -24.61
CA GLY A 26 12.11 -8.48 -25.20
C GLY A 26 12.61 -8.87 -26.58
N THR A 27 13.82 -8.49 -26.98
CA THR A 27 14.46 -8.99 -28.20
C THR A 27 15.38 -10.16 -27.91
N MET A 28 15.51 -11.09 -28.85
CA MET A 28 16.44 -12.22 -28.73
C MET A 28 17.88 -11.72 -28.66
N LYS A 29 18.66 -12.22 -27.71
CA LYS A 29 20.01 -11.74 -27.38
C LYS A 29 21.06 -12.13 -28.39
N ASP A 30 21.04 -13.38 -28.81
CA ASP A 30 22.07 -13.96 -29.67
C ASP A 30 21.53 -15.04 -30.60
N GLY A 31 22.43 -15.63 -31.40
CA GLY A 31 22.10 -16.74 -32.31
C GLY A 31 21.33 -16.30 -33.56
N ARG A 32 20.73 -17.30 -34.23
CA ARG A 32 20.03 -17.15 -35.55
C ARG A 32 18.86 -16.17 -35.50
N TYR A 33 18.24 -16.00 -34.32
CA TYR A 33 17.02 -15.19 -34.10
C TYR A 33 17.31 -13.85 -33.43
N LYS A 34 18.57 -13.45 -33.32
CA LYS A 34 19.00 -12.19 -32.70
C LYS A 34 18.22 -10.99 -33.24
N GLY A 35 17.73 -10.15 -32.33
CA GLY A 35 17.01 -8.92 -32.64
C GLY A 35 15.51 -9.11 -32.89
N LEU A 36 15.00 -10.33 -33.09
CA LEU A 36 13.56 -10.58 -33.21
C LEU A 36 12.87 -10.41 -31.83
N LYS A 37 11.64 -9.93 -31.80
CA LYS A 37 10.80 -9.97 -30.60
C LYS A 37 10.45 -11.44 -30.26
N ILE A 38 10.27 -11.72 -28.97
CA ILE A 38 10.01 -13.08 -28.46
C ILE A 38 8.89 -13.80 -29.25
N LYS A 39 7.78 -13.10 -29.52
CA LYS A 39 6.65 -13.68 -30.28
C LYS A 39 7.04 -14.03 -31.72
N GLU A 40 7.72 -13.13 -32.41
CA GLU A 40 8.24 -13.37 -33.78
C GLU A 40 9.25 -14.51 -33.81
N ALA A 41 10.14 -14.56 -32.82
CA ALA A 41 11.12 -15.63 -32.67
C ALA A 41 10.45 -16.98 -32.46
N ARG A 42 9.40 -17.09 -31.63
CA ARG A 42 8.63 -18.33 -31.42
C ARG A 42 8.02 -18.83 -32.73
N GLU A 43 7.41 -17.95 -33.54
CA GLU A 43 6.84 -18.30 -34.84
C GLU A 43 7.91 -18.79 -35.82
N LYS A 44 9.04 -18.08 -35.88
CA LYS A 44 10.16 -18.45 -36.76
C LYS A 44 10.83 -19.77 -36.37
N ILE A 45 11.07 -19.98 -35.07
CA ILE A 45 11.60 -21.24 -34.53
C ILE A 45 10.67 -22.41 -34.90
N PHE A 46 9.36 -22.19 -34.72
CA PHE A 46 8.38 -23.23 -35.11
C PHE A 46 8.44 -23.56 -36.61
N SER A 47 8.51 -22.55 -37.48
CA SER A 47 8.65 -22.74 -38.93
C SER A 47 9.93 -23.51 -39.29
N ASP A 48 11.06 -23.08 -38.73
CA ASP A 48 12.36 -23.70 -38.97
C ASP A 48 12.43 -25.16 -38.49
N LEU A 49 11.79 -25.48 -37.37
CA LEU A 49 11.69 -26.86 -36.85
C LEU A 49 10.77 -27.70 -37.70
N LYS A 50 9.69 -27.14 -38.22
CA LYS A 50 8.77 -27.83 -39.14
C LYS A 50 9.45 -28.17 -40.47
N GLU A 51 10.20 -27.24 -41.07
CA GLU A 51 10.98 -27.45 -42.28
C GLU A 51 12.03 -28.56 -42.15
N ARG A 52 12.51 -28.78 -40.92
CA ARG A 52 13.49 -29.83 -40.59
C ARG A 52 12.84 -31.13 -40.15
N GLU A 53 11.53 -31.26 -40.23
CA GLU A 53 10.75 -32.44 -39.82
C GLU A 53 10.98 -32.85 -38.35
N LEU A 54 11.30 -31.86 -37.49
CA LEU A 54 11.57 -32.06 -36.04
C LEU A 54 10.35 -31.86 -35.16
N ILE A 55 9.16 -31.58 -35.76
CA ILE A 55 7.91 -31.43 -35.03
C ILE A 55 7.05 -32.67 -35.25
N ILE A 56 6.77 -33.39 -34.16
CA ILE A 56 5.93 -34.59 -34.18
C ILE A 56 4.44 -34.20 -34.15
N ALA A 57 4.06 -33.26 -33.26
CA ALA A 57 2.67 -32.82 -33.13
C ALA A 57 2.62 -31.38 -32.63
N LYS A 58 1.49 -30.71 -32.86
CA LYS A 58 1.15 -29.40 -32.30
C LYS A 58 -0.29 -29.46 -31.82
N GLU A 59 -0.48 -29.15 -30.54
CA GLU A 59 -1.80 -29.05 -29.92
C GLU A 59 -2.01 -27.63 -29.35
N ASN A 60 -3.25 -27.17 -29.47
CA ASN A 60 -3.64 -25.90 -28.83
C ASN A 60 -4.02 -26.17 -27.37
N ILE A 61 -3.40 -25.45 -26.46
CA ILE A 61 -3.72 -25.51 -25.05
C ILE A 61 -4.25 -24.14 -24.58
N ILE A 62 -5.09 -24.17 -23.55
CA ILE A 62 -5.55 -22.94 -22.85
C ILE A 62 -4.88 -22.95 -21.49
N HIS A 63 -4.09 -21.92 -21.22
CA HIS A 63 -3.46 -21.74 -19.91
C HIS A 63 -3.43 -20.28 -19.51
N THR A 64 -3.27 -20.02 -18.21
CA THR A 64 -3.17 -18.66 -17.68
C THR A 64 -1.76 -18.13 -17.89
N VAL A 65 -1.65 -16.94 -18.47
CA VAL A 65 -0.38 -16.21 -18.62
C VAL A 65 -0.40 -14.92 -17.80
N ASN A 66 0.75 -14.57 -17.23
CA ASN A 66 0.91 -13.30 -16.55
C ASN A 66 1.07 -12.18 -17.58
N VAL A 67 0.33 -11.10 -17.37
CA VAL A 67 0.37 -9.91 -18.24
C VAL A 67 0.58 -8.65 -17.43
N HIS A 68 1.12 -7.61 -18.06
CA HIS A 68 1.23 -6.30 -17.46
C HIS A 68 -0.17 -5.67 -17.30
N ASP A 69 -0.51 -5.20 -16.09
CA ASP A 69 -1.84 -4.76 -15.67
C ASP A 69 -2.44 -3.60 -16.50
N LYS A 70 -1.59 -2.75 -17.09
CA LYS A 70 -2.04 -1.58 -17.84
C LYS A 70 -2.16 -1.80 -19.35
N CYS A 71 -1.28 -2.61 -19.93
CA CYS A 71 -1.23 -2.78 -21.38
C CYS A 71 -1.56 -4.20 -21.86
N GLY A 72 -1.75 -5.18 -20.96
CA GLY A 72 -2.06 -6.56 -21.31
C GLY A 72 -0.93 -7.32 -22.01
N THR A 73 0.28 -6.75 -22.09
CA THR A 73 1.43 -7.42 -22.68
C THR A 73 1.90 -8.58 -21.80
N GLU A 74 2.13 -9.74 -22.40
CA GLU A 74 2.70 -10.90 -21.72
C GLU A 74 4.07 -10.56 -21.14
N ILE A 75 4.33 -11.00 -19.88
CA ILE A 75 5.59 -10.77 -19.18
C ILE A 75 6.41 -12.04 -19.13
N GLU A 76 7.73 -11.87 -19.17
CA GLU A 76 8.71 -12.95 -19.11
C GLU A 76 9.53 -12.86 -17.83
N PHE A 77 10.10 -13.98 -17.38
CA PHE A 77 10.98 -14.01 -16.21
C PHE A 77 12.43 -13.76 -16.64
N LEU A 78 13.05 -12.75 -16.03
CA LEU A 78 14.47 -12.45 -16.19
C LEU A 78 15.13 -12.31 -14.81
N PRO A 79 16.33 -12.91 -14.62
CA PRO A 79 17.13 -12.62 -13.44
C PRO A 79 17.68 -11.20 -13.53
N THR A 80 17.51 -10.46 -12.45
CA THR A 80 18.06 -9.10 -12.27
C THR A 80 18.65 -8.96 -10.88
N ASP A 81 19.74 -8.19 -10.77
CA ASP A 81 20.24 -7.80 -9.48
C ASP A 81 19.33 -6.74 -8.89
N GLN A 82 18.98 -6.88 -7.62
CA GLN A 82 18.06 -5.97 -6.93
C GLN A 82 18.50 -5.78 -5.48
N TRP A 83 18.11 -4.66 -4.90
CA TRP A 83 18.26 -4.41 -3.48
C TRP A 83 17.09 -4.98 -2.69
N PHE A 84 17.41 -5.71 -1.61
CA PHE A 84 16.43 -6.37 -0.77
C PHE A 84 16.57 -5.97 0.69
N ILE A 85 15.45 -5.89 1.38
CA ILE A 85 15.41 -5.96 2.85
C ILE A 85 15.05 -7.39 3.23
N LYS A 86 15.89 -8.03 4.06
CA LYS A 86 15.64 -9.38 4.56
C LYS A 86 14.42 -9.40 5.45
N ILE A 87 13.42 -10.21 5.07
CA ILE A 87 12.17 -10.35 5.82
C ILE A 87 11.77 -11.80 6.05
N LEU A 88 12.29 -12.74 5.25
CA LEU A 88 11.88 -14.14 5.34
C LEU A 88 12.31 -14.80 6.65
N ASP A 89 13.49 -14.48 7.13
CA ASP A 89 14.05 -15.01 8.40
C ASP A 89 13.39 -14.39 9.64
N LYS A 90 12.60 -13.31 9.47
CA LYS A 90 11.93 -12.53 10.52
C LYS A 90 10.40 -12.64 10.53
N LYS A 91 9.84 -13.61 9.80
CA LYS A 91 8.37 -13.79 9.74
C LYS A 91 7.71 -13.93 11.12
N LYS A 92 8.35 -14.66 12.04
CA LYS A 92 7.82 -14.89 13.39
C LYS A 92 7.73 -13.58 14.18
N GLU A 93 8.77 -12.78 14.11
CA GLU A 93 8.84 -11.47 14.75
C GLU A 93 7.77 -10.53 14.18
N PHE A 94 7.62 -10.45 12.84
CA PHE A 94 6.59 -9.62 12.23
C PHE A 94 5.18 -10.06 12.61
N LEU A 95 4.90 -11.36 12.70
CA LEU A 95 3.62 -11.85 13.20
C LEU A 95 3.38 -11.42 14.66
N GLN A 96 4.42 -11.46 15.53
CA GLN A 96 4.31 -10.98 16.89
C GLN A 96 4.07 -9.48 16.98
N TYR A 97 4.72 -8.69 16.12
CA TYR A 97 4.50 -7.24 16.05
C TYR A 97 3.08 -6.90 15.58
N GLY A 98 2.57 -7.61 14.58
CA GLY A 98 1.18 -7.46 14.14
C GLY A 98 0.14 -7.76 15.22
N LYS A 99 0.44 -8.70 16.13
CA LYS A 99 -0.42 -9.04 17.27
C LYS A 99 -0.40 -7.99 18.40
N LYS A 100 0.64 -7.16 18.47
CA LYS A 100 0.69 -6.04 19.44
C LYS A 100 -0.18 -4.86 19.02
N ILE A 101 -0.58 -4.80 17.75
CA ILE A 101 -1.43 -3.74 17.19
C ILE A 101 -2.88 -4.19 17.32
N LYS A 102 -3.76 -3.28 17.75
CA LYS A 102 -5.20 -3.51 17.72
C LYS A 102 -5.77 -3.21 16.34
N TRP A 103 -6.43 -4.19 15.76
CA TRP A 103 -7.00 -4.11 14.41
C TRP A 103 -8.50 -3.86 14.47
N HIS A 104 -8.97 -2.81 13.80
CA HIS A 104 -10.37 -2.46 13.69
C HIS A 104 -10.83 -2.52 12.21
N PRO A 105 -11.61 -3.56 11.84
CA PRO A 105 -12.09 -4.68 12.64
C PRO A 105 -11.03 -5.76 12.84
N GLU A 106 -11.14 -6.50 13.94
CA GLU A 106 -10.14 -7.50 14.38
C GLU A 106 -9.82 -8.55 13.30
N TYR A 107 -10.81 -8.98 12.53
CA TYR A 107 -10.60 -10.00 11.49
C TYR A 107 -9.63 -9.56 10.38
N MET A 108 -9.35 -8.28 10.22
CA MET A 108 -8.38 -7.77 9.24
C MET A 108 -6.93 -8.13 9.60
N GLN A 109 -6.64 -8.42 10.87
CA GLN A 109 -5.34 -8.98 11.28
C GLN A 109 -5.04 -10.26 10.50
N LYS A 110 -6.05 -11.08 10.18
CA LYS A 110 -5.86 -12.32 9.43
C LYS A 110 -5.31 -12.10 8.03
N ARG A 111 -5.66 -10.97 7.37
CA ARG A 111 -5.09 -10.61 6.07
C ARG A 111 -3.58 -10.32 6.17
N TYR A 112 -3.17 -9.64 7.24
CA TYR A 112 -1.77 -9.38 7.53
C TYR A 112 -1.00 -10.69 7.80
N GLU A 113 -1.52 -11.56 8.65
CA GLU A 113 -0.91 -12.85 8.96
C GLU A 113 -0.78 -13.76 7.72
N ASN A 114 -1.84 -13.85 6.92
CA ASN A 114 -1.84 -14.65 5.69
C ASN A 114 -0.79 -14.13 4.69
N TRP A 115 -0.62 -12.81 4.60
CA TRP A 115 0.40 -12.20 3.76
C TRP A 115 1.80 -12.63 4.19
N ILE A 116 2.13 -12.52 5.48
CA ILE A 116 3.45 -12.89 6.01
C ILE A 116 3.72 -14.38 5.81
N ASN A 117 2.73 -15.24 6.11
CA ASN A 117 2.88 -16.67 5.93
C ASN A 117 3.13 -17.07 4.47
N GLY A 118 2.50 -16.36 3.53
CA GLY A 118 2.62 -16.57 2.09
C GLY A 118 3.84 -15.92 1.43
N LEU A 119 4.70 -15.19 2.17
CA LEU A 119 5.91 -14.60 1.59
C LEU A 119 6.89 -15.69 1.14
N GLU A 120 7.39 -15.56 -0.08
CA GLU A 120 8.35 -16.50 -0.69
C GLU A 120 9.72 -15.87 -0.95
N TRP A 121 9.82 -14.53 -0.92
CA TRP A 121 11.05 -13.75 -1.15
C TRP A 121 11.15 -12.55 -0.21
N ASP A 122 12.38 -12.07 -0.09
CA ASP A 122 12.68 -10.84 0.63
C ASP A 122 12.08 -9.63 -0.07
N TRP A 123 11.96 -8.52 0.65
CA TRP A 123 11.34 -7.32 0.11
C TRP A 123 12.27 -6.57 -0.84
N ILE A 124 11.94 -6.55 -2.14
CA ILE A 124 12.63 -5.79 -3.16
C ILE A 124 12.32 -4.30 -2.97
N ILE A 125 13.37 -3.49 -2.79
CA ILE A 125 13.25 -2.04 -2.52
C ILE A 125 13.78 -1.16 -3.62
N SER A 126 14.36 -1.72 -4.68
CA SER A 126 14.90 -0.99 -5.83
C SER A 126 13.98 -1.01 -7.03
N ARG A 127 14.05 0.05 -7.84
CA ARG A 127 13.31 0.19 -9.09
C ARG A 127 14.17 0.88 -10.14
N ASP A 128 14.19 0.34 -11.35
CA ASP A 128 14.74 1.00 -12.52
C ASP A 128 13.73 2.03 -13.04
N ARG A 129 13.82 3.27 -12.54
CA ARG A 129 12.93 4.38 -12.88
C ARG A 129 13.70 5.69 -12.91
N HIS A 130 13.28 6.56 -13.81
CA HIS A 130 13.87 7.90 -13.93
C HIS A 130 13.58 8.79 -12.70
N PHE A 131 12.39 8.68 -12.10
CA PHE A 131 12.01 9.43 -10.90
C PHE A 131 11.95 8.55 -9.67
N GLY A 132 12.56 9.02 -8.59
CA GLY A 132 12.53 8.37 -7.29
C GLY A 132 13.59 8.95 -6.35
N VAL A 133 13.61 8.44 -5.12
CA VAL A 133 14.70 8.73 -4.17
C VAL A 133 15.88 7.84 -4.52
N PRO A 134 17.07 8.38 -4.88
CA PRO A 134 18.23 7.58 -5.21
C PRO A 134 18.66 6.66 -4.08
N ILE A 135 19.11 5.46 -4.41
CA ILE A 135 19.73 4.56 -3.43
C ILE A 135 21.18 5.02 -3.23
N PRO A 136 21.57 5.52 -2.05
CA PRO A 136 22.85 6.20 -1.85
C PRO A 136 23.99 5.21 -1.64
N VAL A 137 24.30 4.42 -2.66
CA VAL A 137 25.38 3.41 -2.62
C VAL A 137 26.21 3.43 -3.88
N TRP A 138 27.43 2.88 -3.77
CA TRP A 138 28.34 2.64 -4.90
C TRP A 138 28.85 1.22 -4.84
N GLN A 139 29.13 0.64 -5.98
CA GLN A 139 29.74 -0.68 -6.10
C GLN A 139 31.12 -0.57 -6.75
N CYS A 140 32.10 -1.21 -6.15
CA CYS A 140 33.45 -1.24 -6.73
C CYS A 140 33.48 -2.14 -7.97
N ILE A 141 33.99 -1.63 -9.06
CA ILE A 141 34.11 -2.34 -10.35
C ILE A 141 35.01 -3.59 -10.22
N GLU A 142 36.11 -3.50 -9.45
CA GLU A 142 37.12 -4.57 -9.39
C GLU A 142 36.79 -5.64 -8.35
N CYS A 143 36.33 -5.26 -7.15
CA CYS A 143 36.14 -6.20 -6.05
C CYS A 143 34.67 -6.35 -5.59
N SER A 144 33.76 -5.74 -6.32
CA SER A 144 32.29 -5.77 -6.07
C SER A 144 31.89 -5.34 -4.65
N SER A 145 32.79 -4.70 -3.90
CA SER A 145 32.48 -4.21 -2.55
C SER A 145 31.47 -3.07 -2.62
N ILE A 146 30.45 -3.12 -1.77
CA ILE A 146 29.46 -2.06 -1.60
C ILE A 146 30.03 -0.96 -0.71
N ILE A 147 29.87 0.28 -1.13
CA ILE A 147 30.33 1.48 -0.43
C ILE A 147 29.09 2.29 -0.02
N LEU A 148 28.95 2.50 1.28
CA LEU A 148 27.87 3.31 1.86
C LEU A 148 28.40 4.73 2.15
N PRO A 149 27.55 5.76 2.10
CA PRO A 149 27.89 7.09 2.57
C PRO A 149 27.96 7.14 4.10
N ASP A 150 28.72 8.06 4.62
CA ASP A 150 28.61 8.42 6.04
C ASP A 150 27.26 9.11 6.31
N LYS A 151 26.72 8.94 7.52
CA LYS A 151 25.46 9.59 7.91
C LYS A 151 25.45 11.11 7.70
N LYS A 152 26.60 11.75 7.83
CA LYS A 152 26.75 13.21 7.65
C LYS A 152 26.71 13.63 6.16
N GLU A 153 26.92 12.70 5.23
CA GLU A 153 26.85 12.97 3.79
C GLU A 153 25.42 12.93 3.27
N LEU A 154 24.49 12.37 4.05
CA LEU A 154 23.08 12.27 3.66
C LEU A 154 22.31 13.60 3.84
N PRO A 155 21.39 13.93 2.93
CA PRO A 155 21.01 13.18 1.72
C PRO A 155 22.04 13.34 0.59
N ILE A 156 22.28 12.27 -0.16
CA ILE A 156 23.25 12.27 -1.27
C ILE A 156 22.69 11.54 -2.50
N ASP A 157 22.92 12.12 -3.66
CA ASP A 157 22.68 11.48 -4.95
C ASP A 157 23.98 10.83 -5.43
N PRO A 158 24.06 9.49 -5.49
CA PRO A 158 25.32 8.81 -5.84
C PRO A 158 25.81 9.15 -7.25
N MET A 159 24.89 9.50 -8.17
CA MET A 159 25.25 9.91 -9.54
C MET A 159 26.05 11.22 -9.59
N LYS A 160 25.97 12.05 -8.55
CA LYS A 160 26.64 13.35 -8.48
C LYS A 160 27.96 13.30 -7.73
N VAL A 161 28.30 12.18 -7.09
CA VAL A 161 29.48 12.07 -6.23
C VAL A 161 30.30 10.83 -6.58
N LYS A 162 31.57 11.01 -6.90
CA LYS A 162 32.49 9.89 -7.15
C LYS A 162 33.03 9.34 -5.83
N LYS A 163 33.07 8.03 -5.69
CA LYS A 163 33.66 7.33 -4.54
C LYS A 163 34.78 6.39 -5.00
N ILE A 164 35.77 6.21 -4.14
CA ILE A 164 36.85 5.26 -4.33
C ILE A 164 36.72 4.14 -3.32
N CYS A 165 36.89 2.93 -3.76
CA CYS A 165 36.83 1.75 -2.90
C CYS A 165 37.96 1.78 -1.87
N GLN A 166 37.62 1.72 -0.61
CA GLN A 166 38.62 1.72 0.45
C GLN A 166 39.44 0.42 0.49
N LYS A 167 38.88 -0.70 0.00
CA LYS A 167 39.50 -2.02 0.01
C LYS A 167 40.57 -2.19 -1.07
N CYS A 168 40.30 -1.82 -2.31
CA CYS A 168 41.20 -2.03 -3.43
C CYS A 168 41.71 -0.71 -4.09
N LYS A 169 41.27 0.47 -3.58
CA LYS A 169 41.65 1.81 -4.06
C LYS A 169 41.23 2.09 -5.51
N LYS A 170 40.34 1.31 -6.08
CA LYS A 170 39.82 1.52 -7.44
C LYS A 170 38.53 2.34 -7.41
N GLN A 171 38.15 2.86 -8.56
CA GLN A 171 36.89 3.61 -8.71
C GLN A 171 35.69 2.73 -8.44
N ALA A 172 34.66 3.31 -7.85
CA ALA A 172 33.35 2.69 -7.68
C ALA A 172 32.31 3.36 -8.59
N GLU A 173 31.39 2.56 -9.10
CA GLU A 173 30.25 3.03 -9.87
C GLU A 173 29.06 3.33 -8.95
N PRO A 174 28.34 4.42 -9.21
CA PRO A 174 27.15 4.78 -8.45
C PRO A 174 26.00 3.82 -8.78
N GLU A 175 25.14 3.57 -7.81
CA GLU A 175 23.86 2.93 -8.05
C GLU A 175 22.94 3.85 -8.88
N THR A 176 22.30 3.30 -9.89
CA THR A 176 21.40 4.03 -10.80
C THR A 176 19.93 3.82 -10.47
N GLU A 177 19.59 2.76 -9.73
CA GLU A 177 18.24 2.49 -9.30
C GLU A 177 17.79 3.43 -8.18
N VAL A 178 16.49 3.56 -8.05
CA VAL A 178 15.85 4.38 -7.02
C VAL A 178 15.06 3.51 -6.04
N PHE A 179 14.80 4.03 -4.86
CA PHE A 179 13.93 3.33 -3.91
C PHE A 179 12.50 3.18 -4.46
N ASP A 180 11.92 2.02 -4.23
CA ASP A 180 10.49 1.81 -4.33
C ASP A 180 9.74 2.81 -3.45
N THR A 181 8.63 3.36 -3.96
CA THR A 181 7.80 4.31 -3.22
C THR A 181 7.23 3.73 -1.92
N TRP A 182 7.01 2.42 -1.86
CA TRP A 182 6.64 1.76 -0.60
C TRP A 182 7.79 1.75 0.42
N ALA A 183 9.04 1.65 -0.04
CA ALA A 183 10.21 1.71 0.84
C ALA A 183 10.39 3.10 1.47
N THR A 184 10.05 4.17 0.75
CA THR A 184 10.10 5.53 1.27
C THR A 184 8.86 5.88 2.10
N SER A 185 7.65 5.53 1.65
CA SER A 185 6.40 5.84 2.37
C SER A 185 6.25 5.06 3.68
N SER A 186 6.89 3.91 3.80
CA SER A 186 6.90 3.12 5.03
C SER A 186 7.68 3.77 6.19
N LEU A 187 8.43 4.85 5.93
CA LEU A 187 9.09 5.68 6.94
C LEU A 187 8.22 6.86 7.42
N THR A 188 6.95 6.92 7.03
CA THR A 188 6.05 8.03 7.41
C THR A 188 5.99 8.29 8.93
N PRO A 189 5.95 7.28 9.82
CA PRO A 189 5.98 7.54 11.26
C PRO A 189 7.25 8.24 11.71
N GLN A 190 8.42 7.81 11.23
CA GLN A 190 9.72 8.40 11.56
C GLN A 190 9.85 9.83 11.02
N ILE A 191 9.38 10.05 9.79
CA ILE A 191 9.35 11.37 9.16
C ILE A 191 8.45 12.31 9.96
N ALA A 192 7.24 11.88 10.36
CA ALA A 192 6.34 12.66 11.17
C ALA A 192 6.96 13.04 12.53
N SER A 193 7.65 12.10 13.20
CA SER A 193 8.39 12.37 14.43
C SER A 193 9.47 13.43 14.22
N SER A 194 10.21 13.37 13.12
CA SER A 194 11.28 14.33 12.81
C SER A 194 10.75 15.74 12.55
N LEU A 195 9.61 15.86 11.84
CA LEU A 195 8.97 17.14 11.53
C LEU A 195 8.52 17.89 12.80
N VAL A 196 8.11 17.17 13.85
CA VAL A 196 7.75 17.76 15.14
C VAL A 196 8.90 17.77 16.16
N LYS A 197 10.14 17.68 15.68
CA LYS A 197 11.38 17.71 16.48
C LYS A 197 11.39 16.66 17.61
N GLY A 198 10.86 15.48 17.34
CA GLY A 198 10.83 14.35 18.29
C GLY A 198 9.86 14.52 19.46
N ARG A 199 8.94 15.51 19.43
CA ARG A 199 7.88 15.66 20.44
C ARG A 199 6.92 14.46 20.46
N LEU A 200 6.70 13.84 19.29
CA LEU A 200 5.93 12.63 19.13
C LEU A 200 6.88 11.49 18.73
N LYS A 201 6.69 10.34 19.33
CA LYS A 201 7.47 9.12 19.06
C LYS A 201 6.52 7.98 18.74
N ILE A 202 7.01 6.99 18.02
CA ILE A 202 6.26 5.73 17.83
C ILE A 202 6.22 4.93 19.17
N PRO A 203 5.15 4.18 19.43
CA PRO A 203 3.97 4.01 18.57
C PRO A 203 3.04 5.22 18.60
N TYR A 204 2.51 5.61 17.44
CA TYR A 204 1.40 6.55 17.37
C TYR A 204 0.11 5.89 17.84
N SER A 205 -0.88 6.72 18.22
CA SER A 205 -2.16 6.19 18.72
C SER A 205 -2.91 5.43 17.65
N LEU A 206 -3.06 6.00 16.46
CA LEU A 206 -4.00 5.49 15.44
C LEU A 206 -3.46 5.61 14.02
N ARG A 207 -3.78 4.59 13.21
CA ARG A 207 -3.52 4.55 11.77
C ARG A 207 -4.76 4.17 10.96
N PRO A 208 -5.46 5.11 10.30
CA PRO A 208 -6.50 4.78 9.33
C PRO A 208 -5.89 4.42 7.96
N GLN A 209 -6.37 3.36 7.34
CA GLN A 209 -5.98 2.95 5.99
C GLN A 209 -7.01 2.00 5.33
N GLY A 210 -6.91 1.84 4.00
CA GLY A 210 -7.69 0.86 3.27
C GLY A 210 -7.16 -0.57 3.43
N HIS A 211 -8.04 -1.56 3.24
CA HIS A 211 -7.69 -2.98 3.36
C HIS A 211 -6.73 -3.48 2.26
N ASP A 212 -6.68 -2.81 1.11
CA ASP A 212 -5.84 -3.18 -0.03
C ASP A 212 -4.34 -2.94 0.22
N ILE A 213 -4.00 -2.01 1.11
CA ILE A 213 -2.62 -1.67 1.45
C ILE A 213 -2.12 -2.32 2.76
N ILE A 214 -2.83 -3.28 3.32
CA ILE A 214 -2.34 -4.09 4.45
C ILE A 214 -1.06 -4.83 4.07
N ARG A 215 -1.03 -5.41 2.87
CA ARG A 215 0.09 -6.19 2.34
C ARG A 215 1.32 -5.34 1.98
N THR A 216 1.12 -4.07 1.75
CA THR A 216 2.16 -3.11 1.36
C THR A 216 2.42 -2.12 2.50
N TRP A 217 1.67 -1.05 2.59
CA TRP A 217 1.97 0.03 3.51
C TRP A 217 1.99 -0.37 4.98
N ALA A 218 0.96 -1.09 5.49
CA ALA A 218 0.96 -1.53 6.88
C ALA A 218 2.14 -2.47 7.17
N PHE A 219 2.30 -3.52 6.35
CA PHE A 219 3.37 -4.48 6.52
C PHE A 219 4.76 -3.83 6.46
N TYR A 220 5.03 -3.05 5.41
CA TYR A 220 6.34 -2.42 5.25
C TYR A 220 6.63 -1.36 6.32
N THR A 221 5.62 -0.66 6.84
CA THR A 221 5.80 0.27 7.95
C THR A 221 6.15 -0.49 9.25
N ILE A 222 5.52 -1.63 9.50
CA ILE A 222 5.86 -2.50 10.64
C ILE A 222 7.29 -3.02 10.49
N VAL A 223 7.70 -3.46 9.29
CA VAL A 223 9.08 -3.89 9.00
C VAL A 223 10.07 -2.77 9.28
N LYS A 224 9.80 -1.53 8.82
CA LYS A 224 10.68 -0.39 9.06
C LYS A 224 10.76 -0.01 10.54
N ALA A 225 9.63 0.03 11.24
CA ALA A 225 9.60 0.32 12.67
C ALA A 225 10.35 -0.77 13.49
N PHE A 226 10.24 -2.04 13.09
CA PHE A 226 11.01 -3.13 13.67
C PHE A 226 12.52 -2.92 13.53
N TYR A 227 13.00 -2.60 12.30
CA TYR A 227 14.43 -2.46 12.05
C TYR A 227 15.04 -1.15 12.58
N HIS A 228 14.25 -0.08 12.70
CA HIS A 228 14.76 1.22 13.15
C HIS A 228 14.62 1.43 14.64
N GLU A 229 13.51 1.00 15.25
CA GLU A 229 13.17 1.32 16.65
C GLU A 229 12.86 0.11 17.51
N GLU A 230 12.87 -1.11 16.94
CA GLU A 230 12.46 -2.35 17.65
C GLU A 230 11.07 -2.22 18.31
N ASN A 231 10.18 -1.46 17.68
CA ASN A 231 8.84 -1.14 18.19
C ASN A 231 7.77 -1.26 17.11
N ILE A 232 6.47 -1.24 17.52
CA ILE A 232 5.34 -1.13 16.61
C ILE A 232 5.17 0.34 16.18
N PRO A 233 4.70 0.60 14.96
CA PRO A 233 4.50 1.98 14.49
C PRO A 233 3.26 2.66 15.06
N TRP A 234 2.20 1.90 15.40
CA TRP A 234 0.91 2.37 15.92
C TRP A 234 0.34 1.39 16.94
N ASN A 235 -0.46 1.91 17.87
CA ASN A 235 -1.21 1.08 18.81
C ASN A 235 -2.46 0.47 18.15
N ASP A 236 -3.17 1.30 17.37
CA ASP A 236 -4.43 0.94 16.71
C ASP A 236 -4.35 1.18 15.19
N VAL A 237 -4.98 0.31 14.42
CA VAL A 237 -5.15 0.47 12.97
C VAL A 237 -6.60 0.30 12.59
N ILE A 238 -7.17 1.33 11.95
CA ILE A 238 -8.54 1.30 11.40
C ILE A 238 -8.46 0.94 9.93
N ILE A 239 -9.16 -0.12 9.54
CA ILE A 239 -9.20 -0.60 8.17
C ILE A 239 -10.55 -0.27 7.54
N SER A 240 -10.53 0.54 6.49
CA SER A 240 -11.68 0.82 5.65
C SER A 240 -11.74 -0.09 4.42
N GLY A 241 -12.96 -0.26 3.88
CA GLY A 241 -13.16 -0.84 2.55
C GLY A 241 -12.98 0.18 1.43
N PHE A 242 -13.34 -0.20 0.21
CA PHE A 242 -13.39 0.70 -0.94
C PHE A 242 -14.69 1.47 -0.98
N VAL A 243 -14.62 2.70 -1.47
CA VAL A 243 -15.81 3.38 -1.98
C VAL A 243 -16.03 2.92 -3.42
N LYS A 244 -17.20 2.34 -3.68
CA LYS A 244 -17.64 1.85 -4.99
C LYS A 244 -18.64 2.83 -5.61
N LEU A 245 -18.71 2.83 -6.92
CA LEU A 245 -19.74 3.52 -7.68
C LEU A 245 -20.45 2.51 -8.58
N LYS A 246 -21.75 2.31 -8.35
CA LYS A 246 -22.56 1.32 -9.07
C LYS A 246 -21.97 -0.11 -9.00
N GLY A 247 -21.48 -0.50 -7.83
CA GLY A 247 -20.87 -1.82 -7.59
C GLY A 247 -19.42 -1.96 -8.06
N GLU A 248 -18.85 -0.99 -8.80
CA GLU A 248 -17.47 -1.03 -9.26
C GLU A 248 -16.53 -0.16 -8.40
N LYS A 249 -15.29 -0.64 -8.22
CA LYS A 249 -14.25 0.16 -7.57
C LYS A 249 -13.96 1.41 -8.38
N MET A 250 -13.91 2.58 -7.73
CA MET A 250 -13.52 3.82 -8.37
C MET A 250 -12.13 3.72 -9.00
N SER A 251 -12.01 4.17 -10.25
CA SER A 251 -10.75 4.14 -11.01
C SER A 251 -10.65 5.36 -11.91
N LYS A 252 -9.58 6.13 -11.73
CA LYS A 252 -9.29 7.30 -12.60
C LYS A 252 -9.06 6.89 -14.06
N SER A 253 -8.40 5.77 -14.29
CA SER A 253 -8.12 5.27 -15.63
C SER A 253 -9.36 4.80 -16.40
N LYS A 254 -10.43 4.42 -15.67
CA LYS A 254 -11.73 4.02 -16.25
C LYS A 254 -12.75 5.15 -16.29
N GLY A 255 -12.40 6.35 -15.80
CA GLY A 255 -13.33 7.49 -15.71
C GLY A 255 -14.43 7.33 -14.63
N ILE A 256 -14.34 6.28 -13.78
CA ILE A 256 -15.31 6.00 -12.72
C ILE A 256 -14.78 6.66 -11.44
N VAL A 257 -15.04 7.94 -11.28
CA VAL A 257 -14.56 8.73 -10.13
C VAL A 257 -15.60 9.78 -9.74
N ILE A 258 -15.83 9.90 -8.44
CA ILE A 258 -16.54 11.03 -7.86
C ILE A 258 -15.49 11.97 -7.24
N ASN A 259 -15.58 13.24 -7.59
CA ASN A 259 -14.73 14.26 -6.99
C ASN A 259 -15.30 14.65 -5.61
N PRO A 260 -14.62 14.35 -4.49
CA PRO A 260 -15.12 14.71 -3.17
C PRO A 260 -15.39 16.22 -3.00
N LYS A 261 -14.61 17.07 -3.67
CA LYS A 261 -14.81 18.52 -3.59
C LYS A 261 -16.16 18.93 -4.16
N GLN A 262 -16.56 18.38 -5.30
CA GLN A 262 -17.88 18.67 -5.88
C GLN A 262 -19.02 18.26 -4.93
N VAL A 263 -18.88 17.10 -4.29
CA VAL A 263 -19.87 16.61 -3.32
C VAL A 263 -19.92 17.52 -2.07
N VAL A 264 -18.76 18.00 -1.60
CA VAL A 264 -18.69 18.99 -0.49
C VAL A 264 -19.35 20.31 -0.88
N ASP A 265 -19.07 20.81 -2.08
CA ASP A 265 -19.61 22.08 -2.57
C ASP A 265 -21.14 22.02 -2.73
N GLU A 266 -21.69 20.86 -3.09
CA GLU A 266 -23.14 20.65 -3.33
C GLU A 266 -23.94 20.30 -2.06
N TYR A 267 -23.41 19.39 -1.23
CA TYR A 267 -24.16 18.85 -0.09
C TYR A 267 -23.66 19.35 1.27
N GLY A 268 -22.48 19.93 1.31
CA GLY A 268 -21.81 20.34 2.55
C GLY A 268 -20.94 19.24 3.16
N ALA A 269 -19.90 19.66 3.88
CA ALA A 269 -18.94 18.73 4.49
C ALA A 269 -19.56 17.80 5.55
N ASP A 270 -20.51 18.33 6.34
CA ASP A 270 -21.15 17.55 7.41
C ASP A 270 -22.07 16.46 6.87
N ALA A 271 -22.70 16.66 5.70
CA ALA A 271 -23.49 15.63 5.03
C ALA A 271 -22.63 14.43 4.62
N ILE A 272 -21.42 14.71 4.08
CA ILE A 272 -20.46 13.65 3.71
C ILE A 272 -19.91 12.95 4.96
N ARG A 273 -19.58 13.69 6.02
CA ARG A 273 -19.13 13.11 7.28
C ARG A 273 -20.19 12.20 7.89
N PHE A 274 -21.45 12.61 7.84
CA PHE A 274 -22.59 11.79 8.29
C PHE A 274 -22.70 10.50 7.47
N TRP A 275 -22.61 10.59 6.15
CA TRP A 275 -22.60 9.44 5.25
C TRP A 275 -21.40 8.50 5.55
N ALA A 276 -20.20 9.04 5.71
CA ALA A 276 -19.00 8.26 6.01
C ALA A 276 -19.09 7.55 7.37
N ALA A 277 -19.66 8.22 8.39
CA ALA A 277 -19.85 7.64 9.73
C ALA A 277 -20.87 6.47 9.73
N GLY A 278 -21.76 6.41 8.74
CA GLY A 278 -22.68 5.28 8.54
C GLY A 278 -22.04 4.04 7.92
N SER A 279 -20.73 4.11 7.54
CA SER A 279 -20.04 2.97 6.96
C SER A 279 -19.52 2.00 8.02
N LYS A 280 -19.45 0.73 7.66
CA LYS A 280 -18.89 -0.31 8.52
C LYS A 280 -17.41 -0.52 8.18
N LEU A 281 -16.57 -0.59 9.20
CA LEU A 281 -15.14 -0.83 9.01
C LEU A 281 -14.87 -2.18 8.32
N GLY A 282 -13.90 -2.19 7.43
CA GLY A 282 -13.49 -3.38 6.69
C GLY A 282 -14.39 -3.78 5.52
N GLU A 283 -15.54 -3.14 5.34
CA GLU A 283 -16.49 -3.42 4.28
C GLU A 283 -16.47 -2.32 3.22
N ASP A 284 -16.75 -2.71 1.97
CA ASP A 284 -16.88 -1.77 0.87
C ASP A 284 -18.20 -1.01 0.98
N LEU A 285 -18.21 0.25 0.61
CA LEU A 285 -19.38 1.13 0.64
C LEU A 285 -19.69 1.63 -0.78
N ASP A 286 -20.90 1.38 -1.26
CA ASP A 286 -21.39 2.00 -2.49
C ASP A 286 -21.78 3.47 -2.22
N TYR A 287 -21.23 4.38 -3.05
CA TYR A 287 -21.66 5.77 -3.02
C TYR A 287 -23.07 5.90 -3.61
N LYS A 288 -23.99 6.39 -2.80
CA LYS A 288 -25.33 6.74 -3.20
C LYS A 288 -25.60 8.19 -2.79
N GLU A 289 -26.00 8.98 -3.74
CA GLU A 289 -26.31 10.40 -3.54
C GLU A 289 -27.44 10.61 -2.52
N GLU A 290 -28.44 9.71 -2.52
CA GLU A 290 -29.54 9.72 -1.56
C GLU A 290 -29.09 9.62 -0.10
N ASP A 291 -28.04 8.83 0.16
CA ASP A 291 -27.50 8.66 1.52
C ASP A 291 -26.84 9.97 2.00
N VAL A 292 -26.13 10.67 1.10
CA VAL A 292 -25.54 12.00 1.38
C VAL A 292 -26.64 13.05 1.60
N LEU A 293 -27.71 13.02 0.78
CA LEU A 293 -28.89 13.89 0.95
C LEU A 293 -29.58 13.66 2.30
N THR A 294 -29.61 12.43 2.77
CA THR A 294 -30.15 12.11 4.10
C THR A 294 -29.35 12.81 5.20
N GLY A 295 -28.01 12.82 5.09
CA GLY A 295 -27.15 13.60 5.97
C GLY A 295 -27.46 15.10 5.92
N LYS A 296 -27.59 15.67 4.72
CA LYS A 296 -27.95 17.10 4.54
C LYS A 296 -29.29 17.44 5.20
N ARG A 297 -30.32 16.59 5.01
CA ARG A 297 -31.64 16.77 5.64
C ARG A 297 -31.54 16.70 7.17
N PHE A 298 -30.73 15.78 7.70
CA PHE A 298 -30.49 15.67 9.14
C PHE A 298 -29.85 16.94 9.72
N ILE A 299 -28.83 17.47 9.06
CA ILE A 299 -28.15 18.71 9.48
C ILE A 299 -29.14 19.90 9.47
N HIS A 300 -29.95 20.04 8.41
CA HIS A 300 -30.98 21.09 8.35
C HIS A 300 -32.02 20.94 9.48
N LYS A 301 -32.46 19.71 9.78
CA LYS A 301 -33.39 19.47 10.88
C LYS A 301 -32.79 19.86 12.23
N LEU A 302 -31.54 19.47 12.48
CA LEU A 302 -30.82 19.85 13.71
C LEU A 302 -30.67 21.37 13.83
N TRP A 303 -30.29 22.04 12.75
CA TRP A 303 -30.17 23.50 12.70
C TRP A 303 -31.49 24.20 13.02
N ASN A 304 -32.59 23.79 12.38
CA ASN A 304 -33.90 24.38 12.61
C ASN A 304 -34.41 24.12 14.03
N ALA A 305 -34.22 22.93 14.56
CA ALA A 305 -34.57 22.60 15.96
C ALA A 305 -33.77 23.46 16.95
N SER A 306 -32.46 23.64 16.71
CA SER A 306 -31.61 24.49 17.54
C SER A 306 -32.06 25.97 17.50
N ASN A 307 -32.37 26.49 16.32
CA ASN A 307 -32.89 27.85 16.18
C ASN A 307 -34.22 28.03 16.93
N PHE A 308 -35.11 27.05 16.87
CA PHE A 308 -36.36 27.07 17.63
C PHE A 308 -36.10 27.11 19.12
N VAL A 309 -35.18 26.31 19.62
CA VAL A 309 -34.80 26.31 21.04
C VAL A 309 -34.23 27.68 21.44
N PHE A 310 -33.27 28.23 20.64
CA PHE A 310 -32.67 29.54 20.94
C PHE A 310 -33.67 30.70 20.92
N MET A 311 -34.67 30.64 20.04
CA MET A 311 -35.75 31.63 20.00
C MET A 311 -36.57 31.61 21.30
N ASN A 312 -36.80 30.43 21.90
CA ASN A 312 -37.58 30.28 23.13
C ASN A 312 -36.74 30.48 24.41
N LEU A 313 -35.42 30.52 24.27
CA LEU A 313 -34.48 30.78 25.39
C LEU A 313 -33.97 32.23 25.46
N LYS A 314 -34.55 33.16 24.74
CA LYS A 314 -34.08 34.55 24.68
C LYS A 314 -34.04 35.26 26.01
N ASP A 315 -34.96 34.97 26.89
CA ASP A 315 -35.20 35.53 28.24
C ASP A 315 -34.79 34.56 29.34
N PHE A 316 -34.14 33.43 28.97
CA PHE A 316 -33.63 32.47 29.95
C PHE A 316 -32.38 33.01 30.62
N ASP A 317 -32.38 33.12 31.94
CA ASP A 317 -31.31 33.68 32.79
C ASP A 317 -30.22 32.66 33.17
N GLY A 318 -30.40 31.36 32.76
CA GLY A 318 -29.46 30.29 33.07
C GLY A 318 -29.72 29.58 34.42
N GLU A 319 -30.78 29.96 35.13
CA GLU A 319 -31.15 29.26 36.35
C GLU A 319 -31.95 28.00 36.08
N GLU A 320 -31.52 26.87 36.64
CA GLU A 320 -32.29 25.60 36.53
C GLU A 320 -33.51 25.68 37.46
N PRO A 321 -34.66 25.13 37.03
CA PRO A 321 -35.85 25.08 37.86
C PRO A 321 -35.59 24.21 39.10
N GLU A 322 -36.05 24.66 40.27
CA GLU A 322 -35.90 23.91 41.54
C GLU A 322 -36.53 22.48 41.45
N LYS A 323 -37.52 22.31 40.62
CA LYS A 323 -38.20 21.04 40.43
C LYS A 323 -38.39 20.76 38.93
N LYS A 324 -37.91 19.61 38.47
CA LYS A 324 -38.13 19.10 37.11
C LYS A 324 -39.41 18.26 37.06
N GLU A 325 -40.18 18.33 35.95
CA GLU A 325 -41.29 17.45 35.73
C GLU A 325 -40.77 16.04 35.38
N LEU A 326 -41.56 15.00 35.67
CA LEU A 326 -41.20 13.61 35.42
C LEU A 326 -40.78 13.38 33.95
N ILE A 327 -41.44 14.08 33.02
CA ILE A 327 -41.13 13.97 31.61
C ILE A 327 -39.73 14.50 31.30
N ASP A 328 -39.30 15.58 31.92
CA ASP A 328 -37.95 16.18 31.76
C ASP A 328 -36.90 15.24 32.32
N GLU A 329 -37.13 14.65 33.49
CA GLU A 329 -36.23 13.64 34.07
C GLU A 329 -36.05 12.42 33.13
N LEU A 330 -37.13 11.92 32.54
CA LEU A 330 -37.07 10.81 31.59
C LEU A 330 -36.30 11.16 30.32
N PHE A 331 -36.46 12.39 29.79
CA PHE A 331 -35.69 12.85 28.63
C PHE A 331 -34.21 12.99 28.96
N LEU A 332 -33.84 13.54 30.10
CA LEU A 332 -32.45 13.64 30.54
C LEU A 332 -31.82 12.26 30.70
N GLN A 333 -32.50 11.32 31.34
CA GLN A 333 -32.00 9.93 31.46
C GLN A 333 -31.79 9.29 30.09
N LYS A 334 -32.70 9.47 29.12
CA LYS A 334 -32.54 8.98 27.78
C LYS A 334 -31.33 9.64 27.06
N LEU A 335 -31.14 10.93 27.26
CA LEU A 335 -30.00 11.66 26.70
C LEU A 335 -28.69 11.12 27.26
N ASP A 336 -28.62 10.89 28.57
CA ASP A 336 -27.43 10.33 29.23
C ASP A 336 -27.10 8.92 28.69
N LEU A 337 -28.11 8.06 28.58
CA LEU A 337 -27.93 6.73 28.01
C LEU A 337 -27.45 6.77 26.55
N LEU A 338 -28.02 7.67 25.76
CA LEU A 338 -27.62 7.85 24.36
C LEU A 338 -26.19 8.41 24.28
N THR A 339 -25.86 9.43 25.06
CA THR A 339 -24.54 10.05 25.08
C THR A 339 -23.47 9.02 25.47
N ASN A 340 -23.71 8.26 26.54
CA ASN A 340 -22.78 7.21 26.98
C ASN A 340 -22.59 6.12 25.91
N SER A 341 -23.69 5.69 25.26
CA SER A 341 -23.62 4.70 24.18
C SER A 341 -22.84 5.22 22.97
N VAL A 342 -23.11 6.45 22.54
CA VAL A 342 -22.41 7.08 21.41
C VAL A 342 -20.92 7.29 21.73
N THR A 343 -20.59 7.79 22.93
CA THR A 343 -19.21 7.98 23.38
C THR A 343 -18.45 6.65 23.32
N LYS A 344 -19.02 5.60 23.90
CA LYS A 344 -18.40 4.28 23.88
C LYS A 344 -18.18 3.76 22.45
N ASN A 345 -19.19 3.92 21.58
CA ASN A 345 -19.06 3.48 20.18
C ASN A 345 -17.97 4.25 19.43
N PHE A 346 -17.78 5.54 19.71
CA PHE A 346 -16.67 6.31 19.13
C PHE A 346 -15.30 5.93 19.72
N GLU A 347 -15.23 5.54 21.00
CA GLU A 347 -14.00 5.05 21.64
C GLU A 347 -13.60 3.66 21.12
N ASP A 348 -14.59 2.84 20.76
CA ASP A 348 -14.38 1.49 20.23
C ASP A 348 -14.21 1.46 18.68
N TYR A 349 -14.28 2.64 18.04
CA TYR A 349 -14.27 2.82 16.56
C TYR A 349 -15.48 2.16 15.90
#